data_03f60cb8cc7a446fa6722d999731f864
#
_entry.id   03f60cb8cc7a446fa6722d999731f864
#
_cell.length_a   1.000
_cell.length_b   1.000
_cell.length_c   1.000
_cell.angle_alpha   90.00
_cell.angle_beta   90.00
_cell.angle_gamma   90.00
#
_symmetry.space_group_name_H-M   'P 1'
#
loop_
_entity.id
_entity.type
_entity.pdbx_description
1 polymer ?
#
loop_
_entity_poly.entity_id
_entity_poly.type
_entity_poly.pdbx_seq_one_letter_code
_entity_poly.pdbx_strand_id
1 'polypeptide(L)' 'MNSHQRRVDRRRWRHEVVVEYKTHSGYIKQFNWCCHTFGPFVRDGWRERKLPIYECITWQFTNEKKAMLFKLKWGHLEYY' A
#
# COMPACT_ATOMS: atom_id res chain seq x y z
N MET A 1 -15.96 -14.14 5.65
CA MET A 1 -15.56 -14.20 4.24
C MET A 1 -15.33 -15.63 3.82
N ASN A 2 -15.93 -16.07 2.73
CA ASN A 2 -15.74 -17.43 2.24
C ASN A 2 -14.43 -17.55 1.44
N SER A 3 -14.03 -18.79 1.10
CA SER A 3 -12.74 -19.03 0.43
C SER A 3 -12.68 -18.43 -0.96
N HIS A 4 -13.81 -18.31 -1.65
CA HIS A 4 -13.88 -17.68 -2.96
C HIS A 4 -13.50 -16.19 -2.89
N GLN A 5 -14.06 -15.48 -1.91
CA GLN A 5 -13.76 -14.06 -1.72
C GLN A 5 -12.30 -13.83 -1.33
N ARG A 6 -11.71 -14.74 -0.56
CA ARG A 6 -10.27 -14.67 -0.22
C ARG A 6 -9.39 -14.78 -1.46
N ARG A 7 -9.75 -15.66 -2.39
CA ARG A 7 -9.00 -15.80 -3.66
C ARG A 7 -9.09 -14.54 -4.50
N VAL A 8 -10.29 -13.97 -4.61
CA VAL A 8 -10.50 -12.73 -5.37
C VAL A 8 -9.68 -11.60 -4.76
N ASP A 9 -9.70 -11.47 -3.43
CA ASP A 9 -8.92 -10.44 -2.73
C ASP A 9 -7.43 -10.60 -3.00
N ARG A 10 -6.88 -11.79 -2.90
CA ARG A 10 -5.47 -12.04 -3.15
C ARG A 10 -5.05 -11.71 -4.57
N ARG A 11 -5.88 -12.03 -5.55
CA ARG A 11 -5.61 -11.72 -6.95
C ARG A 11 -5.63 -10.22 -7.19
N ARG A 12 -6.58 -9.54 -6.58
CA ARG A 12 -6.76 -8.10 -6.76
C ARG A 12 -5.63 -7.31 -6.11
N TRP A 13 -5.20 -7.71 -4.92
CA TRP A 13 -4.28 -6.95 -4.07
C TRP A 13 -2.91 -7.61 -3.92
N ARG A 14 -2.45 -8.27 -4.94
CA ARG A 14 -1.23 -9.07 -4.89
C ARG A 14 0.07 -8.28 -4.92
N HIS A 15 0.02 -7.02 -5.31
CA HIS A 15 1.22 -6.19 -5.37
C HIS A 15 1.32 -5.37 -4.08
N GLU A 16 2.26 -5.74 -3.22
CA GLU A 16 2.39 -5.15 -1.90
C GLU A 16 3.74 -4.47 -1.73
N VAL A 17 3.72 -3.33 -1.02
CA VAL A 17 4.94 -2.66 -0.56
C VAL A 17 4.79 -2.44 0.94
N VAL A 18 5.72 -2.97 1.72
CA VAL A 18 5.72 -2.83 3.17
C VAL A 18 6.68 -1.71 3.56
N VAL A 19 6.20 -0.73 4.30
CA VAL A 19 7.01 0.38 4.80
C VAL A 19 6.89 0.46 6.31
N GLU A 20 7.98 0.84 6.96
CA GLU A 20 8.00 1.04 8.38
C GLU A 20 7.17 2.27 8.76
N TYR A 21 6.34 2.13 9.79
CA TYR A 21 5.57 3.24 10.32
C TYR A 21 6.41 3.94 11.40
N LYS A 22 7.05 5.02 11.02
CA LYS A 22 7.91 5.78 11.94
C LYS A 22 7.15 6.93 12.61
N THR A 23 6.42 7.69 11.81
CA THR A 23 5.67 8.84 12.30
C THR A 23 4.32 8.91 11.61
N HIS A 24 3.36 9.48 12.33
CA HIS A 24 2.03 9.71 11.74
C HIS A 24 2.11 10.68 10.57
N SER A 25 2.98 11.67 10.67
CA SER A 25 3.19 12.63 9.59
C SER A 25 3.72 11.97 8.32
N GLY A 26 4.64 11.00 8.45
CA GLY A 26 5.12 10.22 7.31
C GLY A 26 4.03 9.40 6.66
N TYR A 27 3.19 8.76 7.46
CA TYR A 27 2.04 8.02 6.97
C TYR A 27 1.08 8.93 6.17
N ILE A 28 0.75 10.09 6.71
CA ILE A 28 -0.14 11.05 6.06
C ILE A 28 0.44 11.52 4.72
N LYS A 29 1.73 11.77 4.65
CA LYS A 29 2.41 12.14 3.40
C LYS A 29 2.28 11.04 2.34
N GLN A 30 2.48 9.80 2.73
CA GLN A 30 2.34 8.66 1.83
C GLN A 30 0.89 8.50 1.36
N PHE A 31 -0.05 8.62 2.28
CA PHE A 31 -1.47 8.52 1.98
C PHE A 31 -1.90 9.61 0.98
N ASN A 32 -1.53 10.85 1.26
CA ASN A 32 -1.86 11.98 0.39
C ASN A 32 -1.22 11.82 -1.00
N TRP A 33 0.01 11.34 -1.05
CA TRP A 33 0.68 11.09 -2.31
C TRP A 33 -0.10 10.07 -3.15
N CYS A 34 -0.58 8.99 -2.54
CA CYS A 34 -1.39 7.98 -3.22
C CYS A 34 -2.71 8.59 -3.73
N CYS A 35 -3.37 9.42 -2.91
CA CYS A 35 -4.59 10.09 -3.32
C CYS A 35 -4.38 10.99 -4.54
N HIS A 36 -3.29 11.75 -4.57
CA HIS A 36 -2.98 12.65 -5.67
C HIS A 36 -2.49 11.92 -6.92
N THR A 37 -1.78 10.81 -6.73
CA THR A 37 -1.17 10.08 -7.84
C THR A 37 -2.15 9.10 -8.49
N PHE A 38 -2.91 8.38 -7.67
CA PHE A 38 -3.78 7.29 -8.15
C PHE A 38 -5.27 7.60 -8.02
N GLY A 39 -5.66 8.51 -7.15
CA GLY A 39 -7.04 8.81 -6.83
C GLY A 39 -7.37 8.48 -5.38
N PRO A 40 -8.43 9.06 -4.81
CA PRO A 40 -8.69 9.03 -3.36
C PRO A 40 -9.41 7.79 -2.83
N PHE A 41 -9.77 6.85 -3.68
CA PHE A 41 -10.60 5.70 -3.27
C PHE A 41 -9.95 4.36 -3.55
N VAL A 42 -10.38 3.35 -2.80
CA VAL A 42 -9.94 1.96 -3.01
C VAL A 42 -10.18 1.49 -4.45
N ARG A 43 -11.24 1.96 -5.09
CA ARG A 43 -11.53 1.64 -6.51
C ARG A 43 -10.44 2.14 -7.46
N ASP A 44 -9.60 3.06 -7.01
CA ASP A 44 -8.49 3.58 -7.82
C ASP A 44 -7.27 2.67 -7.79
N GLY A 45 -7.42 1.49 -7.20
CA GLY A 45 -6.45 0.42 -7.31
C GLY A 45 -5.36 0.41 -6.24
N TRP A 46 -5.59 1.05 -5.10
CA TRP A 46 -4.67 1.00 -3.98
C TRP A 46 -5.43 1.00 -2.66
N ARG A 47 -4.79 0.44 -1.64
CA ARG A 47 -5.28 0.51 -0.25
C ARG A 47 -4.12 0.31 0.71
N GLU A 48 -4.28 0.70 1.96
CA GLU A 48 -3.27 0.48 2.98
C GLU A 48 -3.83 -0.38 4.11
N ARG A 49 -2.94 -1.13 4.76
CA ARG A 49 -3.27 -1.94 5.93
C ARG A 49 -2.19 -1.76 6.97
N LYS A 50 -2.57 -1.30 8.16
CA LYS A 50 -1.64 -1.19 9.27
C LYS A 50 -1.46 -2.54 9.94
N LEU A 51 -0.23 -2.86 10.27
CA LEU A 51 0.11 -4.04 11.04
C LEU A 51 0.64 -3.57 12.41
N PRO A 52 -0.24 -3.39 13.38
CA PRO A 52 0.13 -2.73 14.65
C PRO A 52 1.22 -3.46 15.43
N ILE A 53 1.32 -4.77 15.28
CA ILE A 53 2.32 -5.57 15.99
C ILE A 53 3.74 -5.26 15.51
N TYR A 54 3.89 -4.94 14.23
CA TYR A 54 5.21 -4.75 13.59
C TYR A 54 5.51 -3.30 13.29
N GLU A 55 4.61 -2.40 13.65
CA GLU A 55 4.74 -0.97 13.32
C GLU A 55 5.02 -0.75 11.84
N CYS A 56 4.34 -1.51 11.00
CA CYS A 56 4.48 -1.44 9.55
C CYS A 56 3.15 -1.15 8.89
N ILE A 57 3.22 -0.55 7.70
CA ILE A 57 2.06 -0.36 6.86
C ILE A 57 2.30 -1.13 5.56
N THR A 58 1.35 -1.97 5.20
CA THR A 58 1.36 -2.64 3.90
C THR A 58 0.50 -1.85 2.93
N TRP A 59 1.12 -1.35 1.88
CA TRP A 59 0.44 -0.66 0.79
C TRP A 59 0.18 -1.67 -0.31
N GLN A 60 -1.09 -1.87 -0.65
CA GLN A 60 -1.50 -2.88 -1.63
C GLN A 60 -2.04 -2.22 -2.89
N PHE A 61 -1.67 -2.78 -4.03
CA PHE A 61 -2.04 -2.24 -5.34
C PHE A 61 -2.59 -3.34 -6.24
N THR A 62 -3.53 -2.97 -7.09
CA THR A 62 -4.11 -3.89 -8.06
C THR A 62 -3.22 -4.04 -9.30
N ASN A 63 -2.25 -3.15 -9.46
CA ASN A 63 -1.44 -3.04 -10.67
C ASN A 63 0.03 -2.92 -10.28
N GLU A 64 0.88 -3.70 -10.95
CA GLU A 64 2.31 -3.70 -10.69
C GLU A 64 2.95 -2.33 -10.89
N LYS A 65 2.52 -1.58 -11.90
CA LYS A 65 3.07 -0.24 -12.17
C LYS A 65 2.82 0.72 -11.02
N LYS A 66 1.64 0.65 -10.40
CA LYS A 66 1.31 1.48 -9.24
C LYS A 66 2.20 1.12 -8.05
N ALA A 67 2.39 -0.16 -7.80
CA ALA A 67 3.28 -0.64 -6.75
C ALA A 67 4.71 -0.16 -6.99
N MET A 68 5.19 -0.25 -8.22
CA MET A 68 6.54 0.22 -8.59
C MET A 68 6.71 1.71 -8.39
N LEU A 69 5.71 2.50 -8.79
CA LEU A 69 5.75 3.96 -8.58
C LEU A 69 5.84 4.30 -7.09
N PHE A 70 5.02 3.64 -6.28
CA PHE A 70 5.05 3.82 -4.83
C PHE A 70 6.42 3.43 -4.26
N LYS A 71 6.95 2.30 -4.70
CA LYS A 71 8.24 1.80 -4.23
C LYS A 71 9.37 2.75 -4.61
N LEU A 72 9.35 3.31 -5.82
CA LEU A 72 10.34 4.28 -6.26
C LEU A 72 10.30 5.56 -5.42
N LYS A 73 9.11 5.97 -5.01
CA LYS A 73 8.95 7.18 -4.20
C LYS A 73 9.31 6.96 -2.74
N TRP A 74 8.91 5.84 -2.16
CA TRP A 74 8.98 5.61 -0.71
C TRP A 74 9.80 4.40 -0.28
N GLY A 75 9.83 3.35 -1.11
CA GLY A 75 10.40 2.06 -0.74
C GLY A 75 11.92 2.09 -0.57
N HIS A 76 12.61 3.01 -1.22
CA HIS A 76 14.07 3.10 -1.13
C HIS A 76 14.54 3.47 0.29
N LEU A 77 13.64 3.98 1.11
CA LEU A 77 13.94 4.28 2.51
C LEU A 77 14.16 3.03 3.36
N GLU A 78 13.81 1.88 2.84
CA GLU A 78 13.97 0.59 3.51
C GLU A 78 15.35 -0.02 3.32
N TYR A 79 16.12 0.47 2.37
CA TYR A 79 17.40 -0.12 1.99
C TYR A 79 18.54 0.75 2.51
N TYR A 80 19.29 0.18 3.37
CA TYR A 80 20.41 0.89 4.02
C TYR A 80 21.70 0.16 3.85
#